data_89248629a10cd8149dc4a22a520732e7
#
_entry.id   89248629a10cd8149dc4a22a520732e7
#
_cell.length_a   1.000
_cell.length_b   1.000
_cell.length_c   1.000
_cell.angle_alpha   90.00
_cell.angle_beta   90.00
_cell.angle_gamma   90.00
#
_symmetry.space_group_name_H-M   'P 1'
#
loop_
_entity.id
_entity.type
_entity.pdbx_description
1 polymer ?
#
loop_
_entity_poly.entity_id
_entity_poly.type
_entity_poly.pdbx_seq_one_letter_code
_entity_poly.pdbx_strand_id
1 'polypeptide(L)'
;MEIYGEYNQVQASNQAHRCLDCGNPYCEWKCPVHNYIPDWLKLVNEGNILEAADLCHSTNSLPEVCGRVCPQDRLCEGACTLNDGFGAVTIGSIEKYITEKAFEMGWKPDLSHRKWKNKKVAIVGSGPAGIACADILTRSGIKSHVYDKNEEIGGLLTFGIPEFKLEKSVVRRRRKVLEEMGIDFHLGVEIGKDIPFQEIYDANDAVFLAMGTYTSLEGGFSGEKLPGVYKAIDYLISNTRKLLNMDTGKSEYIDFKDKKVVVLGGGDTAMDCNRTAIRQGAKSVTCLYRRDEKNMPGSRREVKNAKEEGVIFNFNIQPIDILGNKKVEGVKTVQTMLGDADHNGRRIPIPVPDSEKIYDADVVIVAFGFRASPAEWFDDFDIKTKKDGLVVAEENQEFKFQTTNKKVFSGGDMVRGSDLVVTAIWEGREAGKSIIKYIS
;
A
#
# COMPACT_ATOMS: atom_id res chain seq x y z
N MET A 1 -7.39 13.28 11.69
CA MET A 1 -7.57 14.17 10.52
C MET A 1 -7.15 13.35 9.30
N GLU A 2 -7.98 13.29 8.29
CA GLU A 2 -7.67 12.60 7.04
C GLU A 2 -6.67 13.39 6.19
N ILE A 3 -5.86 12.69 5.36
CA ILE A 3 -4.90 13.35 4.48
C ILE A 3 -5.60 14.25 3.48
N TYR A 4 -6.69 13.78 2.88
CA TYR A 4 -7.50 14.51 1.92
C TYR A 4 -8.86 14.84 2.52
N GLY A 5 -9.23 16.15 2.46
CA GLY A 5 -10.54 16.61 2.92
C GLY A 5 -11.69 16.02 2.10
N GLU A 6 -12.91 16.17 2.64
CA GLU A 6 -14.14 15.87 1.92
C GLU A 6 -14.58 17.09 1.12
N TYR A 7 -14.87 16.90 -0.16
CA TYR A 7 -15.38 17.93 -1.03
C TYR A 7 -16.89 17.80 -1.20
N ASN A 8 -17.58 18.92 -1.12
CA ASN A 8 -18.91 19.02 -1.68
C ASN A 8 -18.84 19.28 -3.20
N GLN A 9 -20.00 19.26 -3.87
CA GLN A 9 -20.08 19.44 -5.32
C GLN A 9 -19.45 20.76 -5.79
N VAL A 10 -19.69 21.87 -5.08
CA VAL A 10 -19.16 23.19 -5.44
C VAL A 10 -17.63 23.22 -5.33
N GLN A 11 -17.07 22.63 -4.26
CA GLN A 11 -15.64 22.57 -4.06
C GLN A 11 -14.97 21.69 -5.11
N ALA A 12 -15.56 20.52 -5.42
CA ALA A 12 -15.04 19.61 -6.45
C ALA A 12 -15.05 20.28 -7.83
N SER A 13 -16.17 20.90 -8.22
CA SER A 13 -16.29 21.62 -9.49
C SER A 13 -15.30 22.79 -9.58
N ASN A 14 -15.17 23.62 -8.52
CA ASN A 14 -14.23 24.73 -8.50
C ASN A 14 -12.76 24.28 -8.67
N GLN A 15 -12.39 23.16 -8.03
CA GLN A 15 -11.05 22.62 -8.22
C GLN A 15 -10.86 21.98 -9.60
N ALA A 16 -11.86 21.26 -10.10
CA ALA A 16 -11.85 20.68 -11.44
C ALA A 16 -11.74 21.75 -12.54
N HIS A 17 -12.44 22.87 -12.38
CA HIS A 17 -12.38 24.02 -13.29
C HIS A 17 -11.00 24.65 -13.43
N ARG A 18 -10.11 24.46 -12.43
CA ARG A 18 -8.72 24.93 -12.53
C ARG A 18 -7.85 24.12 -13.49
N CYS A 19 -8.31 22.95 -13.95
CA CYS A 19 -7.56 22.15 -14.90
C CYS A 19 -7.39 22.93 -16.22
N LEU A 20 -6.13 22.97 -16.71
CA LEU A 20 -5.80 23.70 -17.95
C LEU A 20 -6.02 22.85 -19.21
N ASP A 21 -6.47 21.61 -19.07
CA ASP A 21 -6.62 20.66 -20.18
C ASP A 21 -5.35 20.60 -21.05
N CYS A 22 -4.21 20.31 -20.40
CA CYS A 22 -2.90 20.36 -21.01
C CYS A 22 -2.79 19.34 -22.15
N GLY A 23 -2.32 19.75 -23.32
CA GLY A 23 -2.03 18.84 -24.45
C GLY A 23 -0.98 17.77 -24.11
N ASN A 24 -0.12 18.05 -23.13
CA ASN A 24 0.78 17.08 -22.49
C ASN A 24 0.36 16.93 -21.02
N PRO A 25 -0.50 15.98 -20.67
CA PRO A 25 -1.02 15.84 -19.32
C PRO A 25 0.00 15.16 -18.40
N TYR A 26 0.95 15.91 -17.85
CA TYR A 26 2.00 15.39 -16.97
C TYR A 26 1.45 14.67 -15.74
N CYS A 27 0.28 15.07 -15.24
CA CYS A 27 -0.41 14.40 -14.16
C CYS A 27 -0.81 12.96 -14.53
N GLU A 28 -1.30 12.73 -15.76
CA GLU A 28 -1.61 11.41 -16.30
C GLU A 28 -0.33 10.58 -16.50
N TRP A 29 0.70 11.17 -17.11
CA TRP A 29 1.96 10.46 -17.36
C TRP A 29 2.68 10.08 -16.08
N LYS A 30 2.53 10.88 -15.02
CA LYS A 30 3.13 10.59 -13.73
C LYS A 30 2.31 9.59 -12.89
N CYS A 31 1.06 9.37 -13.25
CA CYS A 31 0.21 8.36 -12.62
C CYS A 31 0.63 6.96 -13.11
N PRO A 32 0.98 6.01 -12.22
CA PRO A 32 1.40 4.67 -12.65
C PRO A 32 0.35 3.91 -13.47
N VAL A 33 -0.94 4.17 -13.26
CA VAL A 33 -2.04 3.57 -14.05
C VAL A 33 -2.45 4.44 -15.24
N HIS A 34 -1.77 5.56 -15.50
CA HIS A 34 -2.09 6.50 -16.58
C HIS A 34 -3.58 6.87 -16.60
N ASN A 35 -4.10 7.28 -15.43
CA ASN A 35 -5.53 7.60 -15.28
C ASN A 35 -5.85 8.89 -16.06
N TYR A 36 -6.95 8.90 -16.80
CA TYR A 36 -7.42 10.02 -17.65
C TYR A 36 -7.83 11.24 -16.83
N ILE A 37 -6.86 11.83 -16.13
CA ILE A 37 -7.08 12.86 -15.12
C ILE A 37 -7.73 14.13 -15.70
N PRO A 38 -7.26 14.73 -16.81
CA PRO A 38 -7.91 15.90 -17.38
C PRO A 38 -9.35 15.63 -17.79
N ASP A 39 -9.61 14.46 -18.39
CA ASP A 39 -10.93 14.12 -18.92
C ASP A 39 -11.97 13.98 -17.82
N TRP A 40 -11.67 13.21 -16.75
CA TRP A 40 -12.63 13.10 -15.65
C TRP A 40 -12.71 14.39 -14.81
N LEU A 41 -11.69 15.25 -14.75
CA LEU A 41 -11.82 16.60 -14.18
C LEU A 41 -12.83 17.45 -14.97
N LYS A 42 -12.79 17.39 -16.29
CA LYS A 42 -13.78 18.04 -17.14
C LYS A 42 -15.19 17.53 -16.87
N LEU A 43 -15.39 16.22 -16.82
CA LEU A 43 -16.68 15.61 -16.49
C LEU A 43 -17.21 16.04 -15.11
N VAL A 44 -16.34 16.14 -14.09
CA VAL A 44 -16.72 16.67 -12.77
C VAL A 44 -17.15 18.12 -12.84
N ASN A 45 -16.45 18.97 -13.60
CA ASN A 45 -16.81 20.37 -13.77
C ASN A 45 -18.18 20.53 -14.45
N GLU A 46 -18.51 19.62 -15.36
CA GLU A 46 -19.79 19.54 -16.08
C GLU A 46 -20.91 18.88 -15.26
N GLY A 47 -20.60 18.26 -14.12
CA GLY A 47 -21.54 17.55 -13.26
C GLY A 47 -21.82 16.11 -13.66
N ASN A 48 -21.08 15.55 -14.63
CA ASN A 48 -21.22 14.20 -15.17
C ASN A 48 -20.46 13.18 -14.30
N ILE A 49 -20.95 12.94 -13.09
CA ILE A 49 -20.22 12.17 -12.07
C ILE A 49 -20.15 10.67 -12.40
N LEU A 50 -21.20 10.09 -12.99
CA LEU A 50 -21.21 8.65 -13.33
C LEU A 50 -20.22 8.35 -14.44
N GLU A 51 -20.16 9.19 -15.48
CA GLU A 51 -19.20 9.09 -16.58
C GLU A 51 -17.76 9.32 -16.07
N ALA A 52 -17.57 10.28 -15.15
CA ALA A 52 -16.28 10.47 -14.49
C ALA A 52 -15.83 9.24 -13.72
N ALA A 53 -16.76 8.54 -13.02
CA ALA A 53 -16.47 7.31 -12.31
C ALA A 53 -16.12 6.16 -13.27
N ASP A 54 -16.86 6.00 -14.37
CA ASP A 54 -16.54 5.00 -15.41
C ASP A 54 -15.13 5.22 -15.95
N LEU A 55 -14.78 6.47 -16.23
CA LEU A 55 -13.46 6.82 -16.75
C LEU A 55 -12.35 6.58 -15.72
N CYS A 56 -12.55 6.94 -14.46
CA CYS A 56 -11.61 6.62 -13.37
C CYS A 56 -11.36 5.12 -13.26
N HIS A 57 -12.43 4.31 -13.35
CA HIS A 57 -12.34 2.85 -13.23
C HIS A 57 -11.83 2.16 -14.50
N SER A 58 -11.76 2.84 -15.63
CA SER A 58 -11.26 2.25 -16.88
C SER A 58 -9.77 1.89 -16.80
N THR A 59 -8.97 2.70 -16.10
CA THR A 59 -7.53 2.49 -15.90
C THR A 59 -7.15 2.08 -14.49
N ASN A 60 -8.00 2.34 -13.48
CA ASN A 60 -7.73 2.07 -12.08
C ASN A 60 -8.80 1.15 -11.47
N SER A 61 -8.42 0.02 -10.89
CA SER A 61 -9.37 -0.89 -10.24
C SER A 61 -9.82 -0.42 -8.85
N LEU A 62 -9.09 0.52 -8.23
CA LEU A 62 -9.32 1.02 -6.86
C LEU A 62 -9.16 2.55 -6.77
N PRO A 63 -9.87 3.37 -7.57
CA PRO A 63 -9.67 4.82 -7.55
C PRO A 63 -10.07 5.44 -6.21
N GLU A 64 -11.07 4.90 -5.50
CA GLU A 64 -11.46 5.34 -4.15
C GLU A 64 -10.36 5.17 -3.11
N VAL A 65 -9.49 4.16 -3.31
CA VAL A 65 -8.30 3.95 -2.46
C VAL A 65 -7.19 4.91 -2.88
N CYS A 66 -6.92 5.02 -4.18
CA CYS A 66 -5.87 5.91 -4.70
C CYS A 66 -6.11 7.37 -4.33
N GLY A 67 -7.35 7.85 -4.41
CA GLY A 67 -7.73 9.20 -3.97
C GLY A 67 -7.47 9.49 -2.49
N ARG A 68 -7.30 8.43 -1.66
CA ARG A 68 -7.03 8.55 -0.22
C ARG A 68 -5.57 8.33 0.18
N VAL A 69 -4.87 7.39 -0.49
CA VAL A 69 -3.57 6.92 0.01
C VAL A 69 -2.37 7.19 -0.89
N CYS A 70 -2.57 7.57 -2.15
CA CYS A 70 -1.47 7.92 -3.04
C CYS A 70 -0.68 9.11 -2.50
N PRO A 71 0.66 9.11 -2.59
CA PRO A 71 1.48 10.29 -2.34
C PRO A 71 1.42 11.25 -3.55
N GLN A 72 0.29 11.92 -3.70
CA GLN A 72 -0.05 12.69 -4.91
C GLN A 72 0.86 13.90 -5.13
N ASP A 73 1.44 14.43 -4.05
CA ASP A 73 2.48 15.46 -4.09
C ASP A 73 3.77 15.01 -4.81
N ARG A 74 3.99 13.70 -4.92
CA ARG A 74 5.09 13.08 -5.68
C ARG A 74 4.65 12.46 -7.02
N LEU A 75 3.35 12.38 -7.23
CA LEU A 75 2.72 11.80 -8.43
C LEU A 75 1.96 12.87 -9.22
N CYS A 76 0.66 12.68 -9.42
CA CYS A 76 -0.17 13.51 -10.28
C CYS A 76 -0.24 14.98 -9.87
N GLU A 77 -0.43 15.29 -8.58
CA GLU A 77 -0.47 16.69 -8.12
C GLU A 77 0.92 17.34 -8.22
N GLY A 78 1.99 16.59 -7.85
CA GLY A 78 3.36 17.08 -8.00
C GLY A 78 3.77 17.35 -9.45
N ALA A 79 3.16 16.65 -10.42
CA ALA A 79 3.39 16.84 -11.84
C ALA A 79 2.38 17.78 -12.51
N CYS A 80 1.40 18.30 -11.79
CA CYS A 80 0.44 19.25 -12.33
C CYS A 80 1.14 20.55 -12.76
N THR A 81 0.86 21.01 -13.98
CA THR A 81 1.43 22.26 -14.52
C THR A 81 1.18 23.46 -13.60
N LEU A 82 0.04 23.52 -12.92
CA LEU A 82 -0.25 24.57 -11.96
C LEU A 82 0.54 24.45 -10.64
N ASN A 83 1.21 23.35 -10.37
CA ASN A 83 1.95 23.17 -9.13
C ASN A 83 3.09 24.19 -8.99
N ASP A 84 3.62 24.67 -10.10
CA ASP A 84 4.64 25.72 -10.13
C ASP A 84 4.00 27.10 -10.02
N GLY A 85 3.95 27.62 -8.81
CA GLY A 85 3.52 28.99 -8.46
C GLY A 85 2.02 29.19 -8.23
N PHE A 86 1.12 28.34 -8.72
CA PHE A 86 -0.33 28.49 -8.60
C PHE A 86 -1.00 27.46 -7.70
N GLY A 87 -0.26 26.46 -7.24
CA GLY A 87 -0.76 25.30 -6.51
C GLY A 87 -1.50 24.32 -7.42
N ALA A 88 -1.15 23.04 -7.30
CA ALA A 88 -1.76 21.97 -8.09
C ALA A 88 -3.30 21.93 -7.95
N VAL A 89 -3.97 21.36 -8.95
CA VAL A 89 -5.33 20.86 -8.77
C VAL A 89 -5.30 19.76 -7.74
N THR A 90 -6.24 19.74 -6.80
CA THR A 90 -6.32 18.73 -5.75
C THR A 90 -6.92 17.42 -6.29
N ILE A 91 -6.15 16.76 -7.13
CA ILE A 91 -6.56 15.60 -7.94
C ILE A 91 -7.10 14.48 -7.06
N GLY A 92 -6.39 14.17 -5.95
CA GLY A 92 -6.82 13.13 -5.04
C GLY A 92 -8.13 13.37 -4.34
N SER A 93 -8.36 14.60 -3.89
CA SER A 93 -9.64 14.97 -3.28
C SER A 93 -10.80 14.85 -4.26
N ILE A 94 -10.54 15.15 -5.55
CA ILE A 94 -11.57 15.03 -6.59
C ILE A 94 -11.79 13.54 -6.94
N GLU A 95 -10.74 12.73 -7.07
CA GLU A 95 -10.86 11.29 -7.30
C GLU A 95 -11.67 10.61 -6.16
N LYS A 96 -11.39 10.99 -4.90
CA LYS A 96 -12.20 10.59 -3.73
C LYS A 96 -13.65 11.01 -3.91
N TYR A 97 -13.91 12.29 -4.26
CA TYR A 97 -15.26 12.83 -4.46
C TYR A 97 -16.02 12.07 -5.55
N ILE A 98 -15.42 11.85 -6.73
CA ILE A 98 -16.04 11.12 -7.84
C ILE A 98 -16.53 9.76 -7.36
N THR A 99 -15.66 9.01 -6.72
CA THR A 99 -15.95 7.63 -6.32
C THR A 99 -17.00 7.57 -5.22
N GLU A 100 -16.91 8.41 -4.19
CA GLU A 100 -17.93 8.46 -3.13
C GLU A 100 -19.30 8.84 -3.71
N LYS A 101 -19.34 9.89 -4.53
CA LYS A 101 -20.58 10.36 -5.11
C LYS A 101 -21.21 9.36 -6.07
N ALA A 102 -20.40 8.72 -6.89
CA ALA A 102 -20.89 7.67 -7.80
C ALA A 102 -21.48 6.48 -7.03
N PHE A 103 -20.83 6.02 -5.96
CA PHE A 103 -21.38 4.96 -5.11
C PHE A 103 -22.68 5.37 -4.41
N GLU A 104 -22.80 6.62 -3.92
CA GLU A 104 -24.05 7.15 -3.38
C GLU A 104 -25.18 7.15 -4.42
N MET A 105 -24.85 7.42 -5.68
CA MET A 105 -25.78 7.39 -6.82
C MET A 105 -26.08 5.95 -7.31
N GLY A 106 -25.50 4.92 -6.69
CA GLY A 106 -25.71 3.52 -7.04
C GLY A 106 -24.87 3.03 -8.24
N TRP A 107 -23.77 3.70 -8.54
CA TRP A 107 -22.85 3.30 -9.62
C TRP A 107 -22.36 1.85 -9.45
N LYS A 108 -22.37 1.13 -10.57
CA LYS A 108 -21.79 -0.21 -10.71
C LYS A 108 -21.07 -0.31 -12.04
N PRO A 109 -20.01 -1.15 -12.15
CA PRO A 109 -19.36 -1.40 -13.43
C PRO A 109 -20.35 -1.96 -14.46
N ASP A 110 -20.33 -1.41 -15.67
CA ASP A 110 -21.10 -2.01 -16.78
C ASP A 110 -20.42 -3.30 -17.26
N LEU A 111 -21.14 -4.41 -17.12
CA LEU A 111 -20.73 -5.75 -17.54
C LEU A 111 -21.69 -6.33 -18.59
N SER A 112 -22.55 -5.53 -19.18
CA SER A 112 -23.57 -5.96 -20.16
C SER A 112 -22.97 -6.69 -21.37
N HIS A 113 -21.76 -6.32 -21.76
CA HIS A 113 -21.04 -6.92 -22.89
C HIS A 113 -20.24 -8.17 -22.51
N ARG A 114 -20.14 -8.48 -21.21
CA ARG A 114 -19.37 -9.64 -20.74
C ARG A 114 -20.00 -10.96 -21.14
N LYS A 115 -19.18 -11.84 -21.73
CA LYS A 115 -19.54 -13.24 -21.97
C LYS A 115 -18.60 -14.14 -21.18
N TRP A 116 -19.15 -14.98 -20.32
CA TRP A 116 -18.35 -15.94 -19.57
C TRP A 116 -17.69 -16.94 -20.49
N LYS A 117 -16.39 -17.12 -20.32
CA LYS A 117 -15.56 -18.13 -20.99
C LYS A 117 -15.44 -19.35 -20.07
N ASN A 118 -15.20 -20.53 -20.66
CA ASN A 118 -14.90 -21.73 -19.87
C ASN A 118 -13.42 -21.72 -19.44
N LYS A 119 -13.02 -20.66 -18.74
CA LYS A 119 -11.68 -20.42 -18.24
C LYS A 119 -11.74 -19.92 -16.81
N LYS A 120 -10.78 -20.35 -15.98
CA LYS A 120 -10.67 -19.95 -14.58
C LYS A 120 -9.24 -19.70 -14.16
N VAL A 121 -9.03 -18.73 -13.30
CA VAL A 121 -7.74 -18.30 -12.78
C VAL A 121 -7.80 -18.21 -11.26
N ALA A 122 -6.84 -18.83 -10.61
CA ALA A 122 -6.64 -18.66 -9.18
C ALA A 122 -5.72 -17.46 -8.91
N ILE A 123 -6.05 -16.70 -7.89
CA ILE A 123 -5.28 -15.54 -7.43
C ILE A 123 -4.95 -15.78 -5.96
N VAL A 124 -3.67 -15.80 -5.61
CA VAL A 124 -3.20 -15.99 -4.24
C VAL A 124 -2.78 -14.64 -3.66
N GLY A 125 -3.61 -14.11 -2.77
CA GLY A 125 -3.51 -12.78 -2.19
C GLY A 125 -4.55 -11.81 -2.73
N SER A 126 -5.34 -11.21 -1.84
CA SER A 126 -6.39 -10.23 -2.11
C SER A 126 -5.93 -8.78 -1.87
N GLY A 127 -4.63 -8.52 -1.94
CA GLY A 127 -4.06 -7.17 -1.92
C GLY A 127 -4.37 -6.40 -3.22
N PRO A 128 -3.88 -5.15 -3.36
CA PRO A 128 -4.15 -4.31 -4.53
C PRO A 128 -3.85 -4.97 -5.88
N ALA A 129 -2.73 -5.70 -6.00
CA ALA A 129 -2.37 -6.41 -7.23
C ALA A 129 -3.34 -7.56 -7.53
N GLY A 130 -3.69 -8.37 -6.52
CA GLY A 130 -4.63 -9.48 -6.67
C GLY A 130 -6.03 -9.02 -7.06
N ILE A 131 -6.54 -8.00 -6.38
CA ILE A 131 -7.84 -7.37 -6.70
C ILE A 131 -7.84 -6.82 -8.13
N ALA A 132 -6.78 -6.13 -8.53
CA ALA A 132 -6.69 -5.53 -9.86
C ALA A 132 -6.59 -6.59 -10.96
N CYS A 133 -5.90 -7.70 -10.74
CA CYS A 133 -5.87 -8.84 -11.64
C CYS A 133 -7.26 -9.48 -11.76
N ALA A 134 -7.94 -9.73 -10.63
CA ALA A 134 -9.29 -10.31 -10.59
C ALA A 134 -10.30 -9.44 -11.34
N ASP A 135 -10.25 -8.11 -11.16
CA ASP A 135 -11.12 -7.15 -11.86
C ASP A 135 -10.96 -7.28 -13.39
N ILE A 136 -9.74 -7.26 -13.91
CA ILE A 136 -9.46 -7.36 -15.36
C ILE A 136 -9.90 -8.71 -15.94
N LEU A 137 -9.59 -9.80 -15.25
CA LEU A 137 -9.99 -11.15 -15.67
C LEU A 137 -11.52 -11.28 -15.73
N THR A 138 -12.19 -10.83 -14.68
CA THR A 138 -13.65 -10.93 -14.55
C THR A 138 -14.38 -10.08 -15.58
N ARG A 139 -13.90 -8.85 -15.86
CA ARG A 139 -14.40 -8.02 -16.98
C ARG A 139 -14.27 -8.71 -18.32
N SER A 140 -13.24 -9.54 -18.51
CA SER A 140 -12.98 -10.30 -19.75
C SER A 140 -13.73 -11.63 -19.80
N GLY A 141 -14.58 -11.94 -18.84
CA GLY A 141 -15.39 -13.16 -18.77
C GLY A 141 -14.63 -14.40 -18.30
N ILE A 142 -13.54 -14.23 -17.55
CA ILE A 142 -12.76 -15.29 -16.93
C ILE A 142 -13.13 -15.37 -15.46
N LYS A 143 -13.43 -16.57 -14.95
CA LYS A 143 -13.75 -16.78 -13.54
C LYS A 143 -12.50 -16.59 -12.69
N SER A 144 -12.58 -15.74 -11.68
CA SER A 144 -11.50 -15.41 -10.76
C SER A 144 -11.81 -15.94 -9.36
N HIS A 145 -10.96 -16.83 -8.85
CA HIS A 145 -11.00 -17.37 -7.49
C HIS A 145 -9.85 -16.77 -6.70
N VAL A 146 -10.17 -15.93 -5.72
CA VAL A 146 -9.17 -15.19 -4.94
C VAL A 146 -9.04 -15.80 -3.55
N TYR A 147 -7.85 -16.26 -3.20
CA TYR A 147 -7.53 -16.88 -1.90
C TYR A 147 -6.71 -15.92 -1.05
N ASP A 148 -7.10 -15.72 0.19
CA ASP A 148 -6.31 -14.92 1.14
C ASP A 148 -6.33 -15.54 2.54
N LYS A 149 -5.18 -15.53 3.20
CA LYS A 149 -5.03 -16.02 4.57
C LYS A 149 -5.75 -15.16 5.63
N ASN A 150 -6.09 -13.93 5.28
CA ASN A 150 -6.84 -13.02 6.14
C ASN A 150 -8.34 -13.13 5.89
N GLU A 151 -9.12 -12.69 6.89
CA GLU A 151 -10.58 -12.77 6.91
C GLU A 151 -11.27 -11.65 6.10
N GLU A 152 -10.49 -10.69 5.58
CA GLU A 152 -10.98 -9.58 4.75
C GLU A 152 -10.00 -9.32 3.60
N ILE A 153 -10.53 -8.79 2.48
CA ILE A 153 -9.73 -8.40 1.32
C ILE A 153 -8.90 -7.16 1.59
N GLY A 154 -7.99 -6.85 0.69
CA GLY A 154 -7.23 -5.61 0.66
C GLY A 154 -5.78 -5.76 1.11
N GLY A 155 -5.40 -6.87 1.75
CA GLY A 155 -4.04 -7.06 2.26
C GLY A 155 -3.63 -5.88 3.17
N LEU A 156 -2.54 -5.18 2.84
CA LEU A 156 -2.10 -4.03 3.64
C LEU A 156 -3.03 -2.81 3.58
N LEU A 157 -3.93 -2.69 2.62
CA LEU A 157 -4.99 -1.66 2.64
C LEU A 157 -5.87 -1.80 3.87
N THR A 158 -6.21 -3.04 4.20
CA THR A 158 -7.04 -3.35 5.37
C THR A 158 -6.21 -3.44 6.63
N PHE A 159 -5.13 -4.20 6.62
CA PHE A 159 -4.42 -4.58 7.84
C PHE A 159 -3.19 -3.73 8.16
N GLY A 160 -2.63 -3.01 7.18
CA GLY A 160 -1.43 -2.18 7.36
C GLY A 160 -1.73 -0.68 7.46
N ILE A 161 -2.59 -0.14 6.60
CA ILE A 161 -2.94 1.28 6.59
C ILE A 161 -3.96 1.55 7.72
N PRO A 162 -3.74 2.55 8.60
CA PRO A 162 -4.68 2.88 9.67
C PRO A 162 -6.05 3.37 9.17
N GLU A 163 -7.09 3.14 9.99
CA GLU A 163 -8.48 3.56 9.71
C GLU A 163 -8.61 5.05 9.41
N PHE A 164 -7.83 5.90 10.07
CA PHE A 164 -7.88 7.35 9.87
C PHE A 164 -7.27 7.82 8.53
N LYS A 165 -6.61 6.92 7.79
CA LYS A 165 -6.10 7.18 6.43
C LYS A 165 -6.97 6.53 5.36
N LEU A 166 -7.46 5.33 5.65
CA LEU A 166 -8.29 4.55 4.74
C LEU A 166 -9.35 3.81 5.57
N GLU A 167 -10.57 4.30 5.52
CA GLU A 167 -11.72 3.70 6.19
C GLU A 167 -11.97 2.30 5.65
N LYS A 168 -12.09 1.31 6.53
CA LYS A 168 -12.27 -0.09 6.10
C LYS A 168 -13.63 -0.35 5.46
N SER A 169 -14.59 0.52 5.72
CA SER A 169 -15.87 0.58 4.99
C SER A 169 -15.67 0.76 3.47
N VAL A 170 -14.67 1.52 3.04
CA VAL A 170 -14.32 1.72 1.62
C VAL A 170 -13.87 0.38 1.00
N VAL A 171 -12.99 -0.36 1.66
CA VAL A 171 -12.52 -1.66 1.18
C VAL A 171 -13.66 -2.69 1.17
N ARG A 172 -14.49 -2.73 2.22
CA ARG A 172 -15.66 -3.62 2.29
C ARG A 172 -16.69 -3.31 1.21
N ARG A 173 -16.93 -2.04 0.92
CA ARG A 173 -17.79 -1.63 -0.20
C ARG A 173 -17.23 -2.13 -1.53
N ARG A 174 -15.92 -1.98 -1.76
CA ARG A 174 -15.27 -2.53 -2.95
C ARG A 174 -15.40 -4.04 -3.04
N ARG A 175 -15.21 -4.76 -1.95
CA ARG A 175 -15.44 -6.20 -1.90
C ARG A 175 -16.83 -6.57 -2.42
N LYS A 176 -17.87 -5.90 -1.92
CA LYS A 176 -19.24 -6.15 -2.35
C LYS A 176 -19.43 -5.94 -3.87
N VAL A 177 -18.85 -4.86 -4.42
CA VAL A 177 -18.89 -4.61 -5.86
C VAL A 177 -18.21 -5.73 -6.64
N LEU A 178 -17.06 -6.21 -6.20
CA LEU A 178 -16.30 -7.28 -6.84
C LEU A 178 -17.02 -8.63 -6.76
N GLU A 179 -17.65 -8.96 -5.63
CA GLU A 179 -18.51 -10.13 -5.46
C GLU A 179 -19.71 -10.07 -6.41
N GLU A 180 -20.38 -8.92 -6.51
CA GLU A 180 -21.48 -8.70 -7.46
C GLU A 180 -21.03 -8.80 -8.93
N MET A 181 -19.78 -8.51 -9.24
CA MET A 181 -19.18 -8.76 -10.55
C MET A 181 -18.96 -10.26 -10.82
N GLY A 182 -18.94 -11.10 -9.81
CA GLY A 182 -18.76 -12.55 -9.90
C GLY A 182 -17.33 -13.02 -9.58
N ILE A 183 -16.56 -12.23 -8.83
CA ILE A 183 -15.29 -12.67 -8.24
C ILE A 183 -15.62 -13.50 -6.99
N ASP A 184 -14.99 -14.66 -6.88
CA ASP A 184 -15.17 -15.58 -5.76
C ASP A 184 -14.01 -15.45 -4.78
N PHE A 185 -14.31 -15.02 -3.54
CA PHE A 185 -13.32 -14.82 -2.48
C PHE A 185 -13.33 -15.95 -1.46
N HIS A 186 -12.20 -16.61 -1.30
CA HIS A 186 -11.91 -17.64 -0.31
C HIS A 186 -11.01 -17.04 0.76
N LEU A 187 -11.61 -16.42 1.77
CA LEU A 187 -10.90 -15.71 2.83
C LEU A 187 -10.64 -16.60 4.05
N GLY A 188 -9.58 -16.31 4.80
CA GLY A 188 -9.12 -17.14 5.91
C GLY A 188 -8.46 -18.44 5.46
N VAL A 189 -8.01 -18.53 4.20
CA VAL A 189 -7.41 -19.72 3.58
C VAL A 189 -5.96 -19.42 3.16
N GLU A 190 -5.00 -20.10 3.75
CA GLU A 190 -3.58 -19.97 3.44
C GLU A 190 -3.14 -21.08 2.47
N ILE A 191 -2.80 -20.67 1.23
CA ILE A 191 -2.30 -21.62 0.22
C ILE A 191 -0.90 -22.12 0.61
N GLY A 192 -0.71 -23.42 0.50
CA GLY A 192 0.49 -24.13 0.96
C GLY A 192 0.37 -24.65 2.39
N LYS A 193 -0.69 -24.28 3.12
CA LYS A 193 -0.96 -24.73 4.48
C LYS A 193 -2.34 -25.37 4.63
N ASP A 194 -3.42 -24.62 4.31
CA ASP A 194 -4.80 -25.10 4.42
C ASP A 194 -5.20 -25.83 3.12
N ILE A 195 -4.71 -25.37 1.97
CA ILE A 195 -4.89 -26.00 0.66
C ILE A 195 -3.50 -26.11 0.01
N PRO A 196 -3.08 -27.32 -0.43
CA PRO A 196 -1.85 -27.48 -1.17
C PRO A 196 -1.84 -26.65 -2.48
N PHE A 197 -0.71 -26.02 -2.80
CA PHE A 197 -0.61 -25.24 -4.05
C PHE A 197 -0.88 -26.11 -5.29
N GLN A 198 -0.53 -27.41 -5.27
CA GLN A 198 -0.80 -28.36 -6.36
C GLN A 198 -2.30 -28.39 -6.74
N GLU A 199 -3.21 -28.40 -5.76
CA GLU A 199 -4.65 -28.42 -6.04
C GLU A 199 -5.10 -27.15 -6.78
N ILE A 200 -4.58 -25.98 -6.36
CA ILE A 200 -4.85 -24.70 -7.01
C ILE A 200 -4.28 -24.68 -8.42
N TYR A 201 -3.05 -25.17 -8.57
CA TYR A 201 -2.34 -25.25 -9.84
C TYR A 201 -3.05 -26.13 -10.85
N ASP A 202 -3.50 -27.32 -10.48
CA ASP A 202 -4.17 -28.27 -11.38
C ASP A 202 -5.57 -27.83 -11.75
N ALA A 203 -6.27 -27.23 -10.81
CA ALA A 203 -7.66 -26.85 -10.97
C ALA A 203 -7.91 -25.61 -11.84
N ASN A 204 -6.92 -24.82 -12.18
CA ASN A 204 -7.07 -23.53 -12.88
C ASN A 204 -6.25 -23.49 -14.18
N ASP A 205 -6.63 -22.64 -15.14
CA ASP A 205 -5.90 -22.43 -16.41
C ASP A 205 -4.59 -21.65 -16.20
N ALA A 206 -4.56 -20.73 -15.21
CA ALA A 206 -3.38 -20.00 -14.76
C ALA A 206 -3.50 -19.64 -13.28
N VAL A 207 -2.38 -19.26 -12.67
CA VAL A 207 -2.32 -18.77 -11.28
C VAL A 207 -1.63 -17.42 -11.24
N PHE A 208 -2.16 -16.47 -10.46
CA PHE A 208 -1.53 -15.19 -10.18
C PHE A 208 -1.14 -15.11 -8.71
N LEU A 209 0.14 -14.85 -8.43
CA LEU A 209 0.67 -14.70 -7.08
C LEU A 209 0.78 -13.22 -6.71
N ALA A 210 0.08 -12.80 -5.66
CA ALA A 210 -0.01 -11.42 -5.16
C ALA A 210 0.09 -11.36 -3.62
N MET A 211 0.95 -12.19 -3.02
CA MET A 211 1.05 -12.37 -1.56
C MET A 211 1.77 -11.22 -0.84
N GLY A 212 2.31 -10.23 -1.58
CA GLY A 212 2.97 -9.05 -1.02
C GLY A 212 4.31 -9.33 -0.33
N THR A 213 4.74 -8.41 0.56
CA THR A 213 5.97 -8.50 1.35
C THR A 213 5.65 -8.30 2.83
N TYR A 214 5.94 -9.28 3.67
CA TYR A 214 5.58 -9.25 5.09
C TYR A 214 6.75 -9.48 6.06
N THR A 215 7.96 -9.81 5.56
CA THR A 215 9.13 -9.98 6.42
C THR A 215 9.72 -8.62 6.75
N SER A 216 9.61 -8.19 8.00
CA SER A 216 10.20 -6.93 8.46
C SER A 216 11.73 -6.95 8.39
N LEU A 217 12.32 -5.84 7.98
CA LEU A 217 13.76 -5.63 8.05
C LEU A 217 14.18 -5.35 9.50
N GLU A 218 15.25 -6.00 9.94
CA GLU A 218 15.88 -5.80 11.24
C GLU A 218 16.96 -4.72 11.15
N GLY A 219 17.25 -4.05 12.25
CA GLY A 219 18.31 -3.04 12.33
C GLY A 219 19.70 -3.65 12.47
N GLY A 220 19.78 -4.88 13.00
CA GLY A 220 21.03 -5.59 13.22
C GLY A 220 21.82 -5.10 14.45
N PHE A 221 21.19 -4.39 15.37
CA PHE A 221 21.76 -3.96 16.64
C PHE A 221 21.23 -4.80 17.81
N SER A 222 21.90 -4.75 18.94
CA SER A 222 21.51 -5.54 20.10
C SER A 222 20.19 -5.03 20.70
N GLY A 223 19.51 -5.88 21.47
CA GLY A 223 18.25 -5.54 22.15
C GLY A 223 16.99 -5.61 21.28
N GLU A 224 17.05 -5.89 19.97
CA GLU A 224 15.86 -5.97 19.10
C GLU A 224 14.86 -7.06 19.50
N LYS A 225 15.27 -8.02 20.33
CA LYS A 225 14.41 -9.12 20.82
C LYS A 225 13.89 -8.88 22.24
N LEU A 226 14.17 -7.73 22.85
CA LEU A 226 13.66 -7.39 24.19
C LEU A 226 12.14 -7.25 24.17
N PRO A 227 11.44 -7.70 25.24
CA PRO A 227 10.04 -7.37 25.44
C PRO A 227 9.83 -5.86 25.41
N GLY A 228 8.85 -5.39 24.62
CA GLY A 228 8.61 -3.97 24.35
C GLY A 228 9.18 -3.48 23.02
N VAL A 229 9.90 -4.34 22.27
CA VAL A 229 10.27 -4.08 20.87
C VAL A 229 9.24 -4.74 19.96
N TYR A 230 8.67 -3.98 19.02
CA TYR A 230 7.66 -4.44 18.09
C TYR A 230 8.05 -4.12 16.65
N LYS A 231 7.68 -5.02 15.74
CA LYS A 231 7.71 -4.74 14.31
C LYS A 231 6.51 -3.87 13.93
N ALA A 232 6.72 -2.89 13.08
CA ALA A 232 5.68 -1.95 12.66
C ALA A 232 4.42 -2.66 12.14
N ILE A 233 4.58 -3.70 11.30
CA ILE A 233 3.45 -4.41 10.70
C ILE A 233 2.62 -5.16 11.74
N ASP A 234 3.25 -5.80 12.73
CA ASP A 234 2.55 -6.55 13.77
C ASP A 234 1.70 -5.60 14.63
N TYR A 235 2.26 -4.43 14.95
CA TYR A 235 1.56 -3.37 15.67
C TYR A 235 0.34 -2.85 14.90
N LEU A 236 0.51 -2.51 13.62
CA LEU A 236 -0.57 -1.96 12.78
C LEU A 236 -1.68 -3.00 12.56
N ILE A 237 -1.33 -4.27 12.29
CA ILE A 237 -2.29 -5.37 12.15
C ILE A 237 -3.07 -5.58 13.44
N SER A 238 -2.39 -5.62 14.59
CA SER A 238 -3.01 -5.78 15.90
C SER A 238 -4.04 -4.68 16.15
N ASN A 239 -3.67 -3.42 15.90
CA ASN A 239 -4.59 -2.28 16.05
C ASN A 239 -5.81 -2.38 15.11
N THR A 240 -5.59 -2.71 13.84
CA THR A 240 -6.69 -2.84 12.87
C THR A 240 -7.63 -3.98 13.24
N ARG A 241 -7.11 -5.15 13.63
CA ARG A 241 -7.94 -6.29 14.08
C ARG A 241 -8.81 -5.90 15.26
N LYS A 242 -8.26 -5.16 16.23
CA LYS A 242 -9.02 -4.66 17.38
C LYS A 242 -10.16 -3.73 16.94
N LEU A 243 -9.88 -2.76 16.09
CA LEU A 243 -10.89 -1.82 15.58
C LEU A 243 -12.02 -2.50 14.79
N LEU A 244 -11.70 -3.55 14.05
CA LEU A 244 -12.66 -4.30 13.24
C LEU A 244 -13.38 -5.41 14.01
N ASN A 245 -13.11 -5.57 15.29
CA ASN A 245 -13.61 -6.69 16.12
C ASN A 245 -13.27 -8.07 15.51
N MET A 246 -12.12 -8.19 14.86
CA MET A 246 -11.58 -9.43 14.28
C MET A 246 -10.66 -10.14 15.29
N ASP A 247 -11.03 -10.20 16.54
CA ASP A 247 -10.24 -10.89 17.57
C ASP A 247 -10.47 -12.39 17.43
N THR A 248 -9.56 -13.03 16.71
CA THR A 248 -9.59 -14.48 16.47
C THR A 248 -8.73 -15.26 17.45
N GLY A 249 -8.23 -14.61 18.51
CA GLY A 249 -7.24 -15.22 19.44
C GLY A 249 -5.85 -15.45 18.79
N LYS A 250 -5.65 -15.03 17.54
CA LYS A 250 -4.40 -15.23 16.78
C LYS A 250 -3.29 -14.23 17.10
N SER A 251 -3.64 -13.07 17.69
CA SER A 251 -2.66 -12.07 18.12
C SER A 251 -3.19 -11.26 19.29
N GLU A 252 -2.35 -11.05 20.31
CA GLU A 252 -2.67 -10.15 21.42
C GLU A 252 -2.73 -8.69 20.91
N TYR A 253 -3.69 -7.91 21.44
CA TYR A 253 -3.77 -6.49 21.15
C TYR A 253 -2.58 -5.74 21.75
N ILE A 254 -1.88 -4.99 20.93
CA ILE A 254 -0.72 -4.19 21.31
C ILE A 254 -1.20 -2.78 21.68
N ASP A 255 -1.18 -2.44 22.98
CA ASP A 255 -1.65 -1.17 23.51
C ASP A 255 -0.48 -0.34 24.05
N PHE A 256 -0.39 0.90 23.57
CA PHE A 256 0.66 1.85 23.97
C PHE A 256 0.15 3.02 24.81
N LYS A 257 -1.08 2.91 25.33
CA LYS A 257 -1.62 3.92 26.26
C LYS A 257 -0.64 4.18 27.41
N ASP A 258 -0.42 5.47 27.72
CA ASP A 258 0.46 5.96 28.78
C ASP A 258 1.94 5.54 28.67
N LYS A 259 2.40 5.04 27.49
CA LYS A 259 3.79 4.63 27.23
C LYS A 259 4.59 5.72 26.53
N LYS A 260 5.90 5.76 26.80
CA LYS A 260 6.88 6.47 25.99
C LYS A 260 7.23 5.59 24.80
N VAL A 261 6.84 5.99 23.59
CA VAL A 261 7.03 5.22 22.35
C VAL A 261 8.13 5.86 21.53
N VAL A 262 9.10 5.06 21.10
CA VAL A 262 10.12 5.46 20.12
C VAL A 262 9.90 4.68 18.83
N VAL A 263 9.72 5.39 17.71
CA VAL A 263 9.58 4.80 16.37
C VAL A 263 10.87 5.01 15.59
N LEU A 264 11.45 3.91 15.12
CA LEU A 264 12.69 3.90 14.34
C LEU A 264 12.36 3.79 12.86
N GLY A 265 12.55 4.86 12.11
CA GLY A 265 12.30 4.89 10.66
C GLY A 265 11.66 6.19 10.19
N GLY A 266 11.57 6.38 8.87
CA GLY A 266 11.08 7.63 8.29
C GLY A 266 10.19 7.44 7.05
N GLY A 267 9.70 6.23 6.80
CA GLY A 267 8.76 5.93 5.72
C GLY A 267 7.29 6.10 6.14
N ASP A 268 6.37 5.90 5.21
CA ASP A 268 4.93 6.01 5.47
C ASP A 268 4.47 5.04 6.56
N THR A 269 5.04 3.84 6.64
CA THR A 269 4.78 2.89 7.74
C THR A 269 5.16 3.46 9.12
N ALA A 270 6.28 4.19 9.19
CA ALA A 270 6.67 4.87 10.44
C ALA A 270 5.68 5.97 10.82
N MET A 271 5.16 6.72 9.83
CA MET A 271 4.11 7.72 10.06
C MET A 271 2.83 7.08 10.56
N ASP A 272 2.43 5.96 9.98
CA ASP A 272 1.27 5.19 10.41
C ASP A 272 1.41 4.72 11.86
N CYS A 273 2.58 4.21 12.26
CA CYS A 273 2.88 3.82 13.63
C CYS A 273 2.87 5.01 14.59
N ASN A 274 3.53 6.12 14.23
CA ASN A 274 3.57 7.34 15.04
C ASN A 274 2.17 7.84 15.38
N ARG A 275 1.34 8.03 14.35
CA ARG A 275 -0.02 8.57 14.49
C ARG A 275 -0.96 7.60 15.20
N THR A 276 -0.82 6.30 14.95
CA THR A 276 -1.58 5.27 15.67
C THR A 276 -1.25 5.30 17.17
N ALA A 277 0.03 5.40 17.54
CA ALA A 277 0.44 5.47 18.94
C ALA A 277 -0.09 6.72 19.65
N ILE A 278 -0.03 7.90 19.01
CA ILE A 278 -0.67 9.12 19.54
C ILE A 278 -2.16 8.90 19.80
N ARG A 279 -2.86 8.31 18.84
CA ARG A 279 -4.32 8.07 18.92
C ARG A 279 -4.71 7.00 19.93
N GLN A 280 -3.82 6.08 20.25
CA GLN A 280 -3.98 5.15 21.37
C GLN A 280 -3.79 5.83 22.74
N GLY A 281 -3.29 7.07 22.79
CA GLY A 281 -3.03 7.79 24.04
C GLY A 281 -1.65 7.52 24.62
N ALA A 282 -0.64 7.28 23.79
CA ALA A 282 0.74 7.21 24.23
C ALA A 282 1.15 8.49 24.97
N LYS A 283 1.93 8.36 26.06
CA LYS A 283 2.43 9.50 26.85
C LYS A 283 3.31 10.44 26.02
N SER A 284 4.11 9.87 25.15
CA SER A 284 4.91 10.59 24.14
C SER A 284 5.25 9.67 23.00
N VAL A 285 5.36 10.23 21.80
CA VAL A 285 5.82 9.50 20.60
C VAL A 285 6.99 10.27 19.99
N THR A 286 8.14 9.61 19.89
CA THR A 286 9.37 10.16 19.32
C THR A 286 9.76 9.36 18.10
N CYS A 287 9.84 10.02 16.95
CA CYS A 287 10.31 9.43 15.69
C CYS A 287 11.81 9.74 15.52
N LEU A 288 12.63 8.69 15.42
CA LEU A 288 14.07 8.81 15.18
C LEU A 288 14.36 8.44 13.71
N TYR A 289 14.95 9.37 12.98
CA TYR A 289 15.28 9.16 11.58
C TYR A 289 16.75 9.51 11.27
N ARG A 290 17.45 8.59 10.60
CA ARG A 290 18.91 8.68 10.35
C ARG A 290 19.34 9.67 9.28
N ARG A 291 18.42 10.42 8.65
CA ARG A 291 18.69 11.51 7.70
C ARG A 291 17.92 12.75 8.12
N ASP A 292 18.08 13.83 7.37
CA ASP A 292 17.31 15.04 7.59
C ASP A 292 15.85 14.90 7.09
N GLU A 293 15.02 15.88 7.41
CA GLU A 293 13.61 15.93 7.02
C GLU A 293 13.43 15.94 5.50
N LYS A 294 14.29 16.63 4.76
CA LYS A 294 14.22 16.76 3.31
C LYS A 294 14.42 15.40 2.61
N ASN A 295 15.24 14.53 3.18
CA ASN A 295 15.53 13.19 2.68
C ASN A 295 14.63 12.10 3.28
N MET A 296 13.56 12.49 3.99
CA MET A 296 12.60 11.54 4.55
C MET A 296 11.72 10.94 3.45
N PRO A 297 11.57 9.59 3.36
CA PRO A 297 10.78 8.96 2.32
C PRO A 297 9.27 9.03 2.58
N GLY A 298 8.84 9.32 3.79
CA GLY A 298 7.42 9.49 4.13
C GLY A 298 6.79 10.69 3.43
N SER A 299 5.50 10.61 3.12
CA SER A 299 4.75 11.72 2.55
C SER A 299 4.86 12.98 3.41
N ARG A 300 5.13 14.13 2.78
CA ARG A 300 5.24 15.42 3.48
C ARG A 300 3.97 15.77 4.24
N ARG A 301 2.80 15.43 3.70
CA ARG A 301 1.51 15.61 4.37
C ARG A 301 1.41 14.76 5.64
N GLU A 302 1.83 13.50 5.58
CA GLU A 302 1.84 12.61 6.76
C GLU A 302 2.80 13.08 7.85
N VAL A 303 3.99 13.53 7.47
CA VAL A 303 4.96 14.13 8.41
C VAL A 303 4.35 15.38 9.07
N LYS A 304 3.71 16.25 8.29
CA LYS A 304 3.02 17.43 8.81
C LYS A 304 1.89 17.05 9.78
N ASN A 305 1.02 16.13 9.37
CA ASN A 305 -0.07 15.66 10.22
C ASN A 305 0.44 15.03 11.52
N ALA A 306 1.51 14.23 11.45
CA ALA A 306 2.12 13.63 12.62
C ALA A 306 2.69 14.68 13.60
N LYS A 307 3.32 15.75 13.09
CA LYS A 307 3.79 16.89 13.91
C LYS A 307 2.61 17.63 14.56
N GLU A 308 1.55 17.89 13.81
CA GLU A 308 0.34 18.54 14.32
C GLU A 308 -0.38 17.71 15.39
N GLU A 309 -0.30 16.38 15.30
CA GLU A 309 -0.81 15.45 16.32
C GLU A 309 0.12 15.31 17.54
N GLY A 310 1.29 15.93 17.54
CA GLY A 310 2.20 15.98 18.69
C GLY A 310 3.37 14.99 18.65
N VAL A 311 3.65 14.37 17.51
CA VAL A 311 4.83 13.51 17.35
C VAL A 311 6.10 14.36 17.35
N ILE A 312 7.09 13.96 18.14
CA ILE A 312 8.42 14.62 18.24
C ILE A 312 9.37 13.96 17.23
N PHE A 313 9.86 14.74 16.27
CA PHE A 313 10.83 14.26 15.28
C PHE A 313 12.26 14.64 15.66
N ASN A 314 13.15 13.66 15.66
CA ASN A 314 14.59 13.87 15.76
C ASN A 314 15.24 13.32 14.48
N PHE A 315 15.78 14.24 13.70
CA PHE A 315 16.48 13.95 12.45
C PHE A 315 17.98 13.78 12.65
N ASN A 316 18.63 13.12 11.69
CA ASN A 316 20.06 12.80 11.74
C ASN A 316 20.43 12.00 13.00
N ILE A 317 19.58 11.08 13.39
CA ILE A 317 19.74 10.21 14.57
C ILE A 317 19.62 8.76 14.12
N GLN A 318 20.68 7.98 14.34
CA GLN A 318 20.73 6.55 14.04
C GLN A 318 20.75 5.73 15.32
N PRO A 319 19.84 4.76 15.50
CA PRO A 319 19.91 3.82 16.61
C PRO A 319 21.12 2.89 16.44
N ILE A 320 21.76 2.54 17.54
CA ILE A 320 22.90 1.61 17.60
C ILE A 320 22.69 0.48 18.61
N ASP A 321 21.76 0.66 19.56
CA ASP A 321 21.44 -0.34 20.57
C ASP A 321 20.05 -0.06 21.18
N ILE A 322 19.34 -1.10 21.60
CA ILE A 322 18.13 -0.99 22.43
C ILE A 322 18.50 -1.45 23.83
N LEU A 323 18.34 -0.55 24.79
CA LEU A 323 18.75 -0.73 26.17
C LEU A 323 17.62 -1.34 26.99
N GLY A 324 17.99 -2.21 27.91
CA GLY A 324 17.11 -2.81 28.90
C GLY A 324 17.62 -4.17 29.38
N ASN A 325 17.12 -4.63 30.51
CA ASN A 325 17.48 -5.93 31.06
C ASN A 325 16.37 -6.97 30.83
N LYS A 326 15.17 -6.72 31.38
CA LYS A 326 13.99 -7.59 31.22
C LYS A 326 13.02 -7.09 30.14
N LYS A 327 13.05 -5.81 29.83
CA LYS A 327 12.22 -5.11 28.85
C LYS A 327 12.95 -3.88 28.37
N VAL A 328 12.42 -3.24 27.33
CA VAL A 328 12.93 -1.95 26.84
C VAL A 328 12.91 -0.89 27.93
N GLU A 329 13.99 -0.13 28.05
CA GLU A 329 14.17 1.03 28.93
C GLU A 329 14.64 2.27 28.15
N GLY A 330 15.23 2.08 26.95
CA GLY A 330 15.67 3.18 26.10
C GLY A 330 16.30 2.72 24.79
N VAL A 331 16.65 3.71 23.97
CA VAL A 331 17.37 3.53 22.71
C VAL A 331 18.65 4.34 22.74
N LYS A 332 19.78 3.67 22.57
CA LYS A 332 21.08 4.32 22.40
C LYS A 332 21.27 4.68 20.93
N THR A 333 21.67 5.88 20.66
CA THR A 333 21.79 6.45 19.31
C THR A 333 23.07 7.19 19.12
N VAL A 334 23.43 7.47 17.86
CA VAL A 334 24.49 8.42 17.46
C VAL A 334 23.90 9.45 16.51
N GLN A 335 24.49 10.65 16.47
CA GLN A 335 24.19 11.61 15.42
C GLN A 335 24.76 11.14 14.08
N THR A 336 24.14 11.57 12.98
CA THR A 336 24.63 11.31 11.63
C THR A 336 24.79 12.61 10.85
N MET A 337 25.73 12.60 9.90
CA MET A 337 25.82 13.60 8.83
C MET A 337 25.49 12.93 7.49
N LEU A 338 25.05 13.74 6.53
CA LEU A 338 24.74 13.24 5.19
C LEU A 338 26.01 13.19 4.33
N GLY A 339 26.43 11.98 3.98
CA GLY A 339 27.49 11.71 3.02
C GLY A 339 27.01 11.81 1.57
N ASP A 340 27.72 11.17 0.65
CA ASP A 340 27.36 11.10 -0.77
C ASP A 340 26.08 10.30 -1.00
N ALA A 341 25.49 10.48 -2.18
CA ALA A 341 24.35 9.68 -2.59
C ALA A 341 24.78 8.27 -3.03
N ASP A 342 24.00 7.26 -2.66
CA ASP A 342 24.14 5.90 -3.18
C ASP A 342 23.66 5.82 -4.65
N HIS A 343 23.75 4.62 -5.26
CA HIS A 343 23.33 4.36 -6.64
C HIS A 343 21.83 4.65 -6.90
N ASN A 344 21.01 4.75 -5.84
CA ASN A 344 19.60 5.13 -5.92
C ASN A 344 19.37 6.63 -5.63
N GLY A 345 20.42 7.43 -5.55
CA GLY A 345 20.36 8.86 -5.25
C GLY A 345 20.06 9.19 -3.79
N ARG A 346 20.11 8.22 -2.86
CA ARG A 346 19.85 8.45 -1.43
C ARG A 346 21.14 8.78 -0.69
N ARG A 347 21.16 9.91 0.03
CA ARG A 347 22.30 10.34 0.84
C ARG A 347 22.62 9.28 1.92
N ILE A 348 23.89 8.88 2.00
CA ILE A 348 24.33 7.87 2.98
C ILE A 348 24.49 8.54 4.36
N PRO A 349 23.85 8.06 5.44
CA PRO A 349 24.07 8.59 6.78
C PRO A 349 25.42 8.10 7.31
N ILE A 350 26.28 9.02 7.72
CA ILE A 350 27.60 8.76 8.29
C ILE A 350 27.52 9.06 9.79
N PRO A 351 27.78 8.09 10.67
CA PRO A 351 27.82 8.32 12.12
C PRO A 351 28.88 9.35 12.52
N VAL A 352 28.53 10.24 13.46
CA VAL A 352 29.45 11.20 14.06
C VAL A 352 30.03 10.57 15.32
N PRO A 353 31.35 10.44 15.45
CA PRO A 353 31.98 9.92 16.65
C PRO A 353 31.60 10.73 17.90
N ASP A 354 31.60 10.10 19.06
CA ASP A 354 31.39 10.70 20.38
C ASP A 354 30.08 11.52 20.50
N SER A 355 29.06 11.19 19.69
CA SER A 355 27.76 11.85 19.66
C SER A 355 26.65 11.02 20.28
N GLU A 356 27.00 10.05 21.11
CA GLU A 356 26.03 9.11 21.67
C GLU A 356 24.99 9.81 22.55
N LYS A 357 23.73 9.38 22.41
CA LYS A 357 22.61 9.87 23.23
C LYS A 357 21.65 8.73 23.51
N ILE A 358 21.03 8.76 24.68
CA ILE A 358 19.99 7.81 25.07
C ILE A 358 18.63 8.51 25.02
N TYR A 359 17.65 7.86 24.43
CA TYR A 359 16.24 8.23 24.46
C TYR A 359 15.48 7.23 25.32
N ASP A 360 14.84 7.69 26.38
CA ASP A 360 13.99 6.86 27.23
C ASP A 360 12.83 6.27 26.42
N ALA A 361 12.54 5.00 26.59
CA ALA A 361 11.45 4.32 25.90
C ALA A 361 10.86 3.19 26.76
N ASP A 362 9.54 3.12 26.85
CA ASP A 362 8.83 1.95 27.33
C ASP A 362 8.58 0.96 26.20
N VAL A 363 8.55 1.47 24.95
CA VAL A 363 8.25 0.75 23.72
C VAL A 363 9.11 1.26 22.56
N VAL A 364 9.61 0.34 21.74
CA VAL A 364 10.29 0.64 20.49
C VAL A 364 9.57 -0.03 19.34
N ILE A 365 9.29 0.73 18.27
CA ILE A 365 8.73 0.21 17.01
C ILE A 365 9.81 0.29 15.93
N VAL A 366 10.15 -0.85 15.35
CA VAL A 366 11.09 -0.94 14.22
C VAL A 366 10.32 -0.85 12.90
N ALA A 367 10.53 0.23 12.14
CA ALA A 367 9.82 0.56 10.89
C ALA A 367 10.81 0.80 9.73
N PHE A 368 11.71 -0.16 9.48
CA PHE A 368 12.77 -0.05 8.46
C PHE A 368 12.34 -0.54 7.07
N GLY A 369 11.10 -1.03 6.93
CA GLY A 369 10.53 -1.58 5.70
C GLY A 369 10.46 -3.09 5.71
N PHE A 370 10.18 -3.65 4.51
CA PHE A 370 9.88 -5.06 4.35
C PHE A 370 10.70 -5.65 3.21
N ARG A 371 10.86 -6.98 3.25
CA ARG A 371 11.41 -7.79 2.17
C ARG A 371 10.43 -8.89 1.76
N ALA A 372 10.66 -9.45 0.59
CA ALA A 372 9.90 -10.58 0.11
C ALA A 372 9.97 -11.79 1.06
N SER A 373 8.89 -12.57 1.06
CA SER A 373 8.74 -13.80 1.84
C SER A 373 8.33 -14.92 0.88
N PRO A 374 9.29 -15.51 0.12
CA PRO A 374 8.99 -16.63 -0.77
C PRO A 374 8.34 -17.77 0.00
N ALA A 375 7.32 -18.39 -0.59
CA ALA A 375 6.70 -19.56 0.00
C ALA A 375 7.59 -20.80 -0.21
N GLU A 376 7.58 -21.74 0.76
CA GLU A 376 8.42 -22.94 0.74
C GLU A 376 8.19 -23.82 -0.50
N TRP A 377 6.96 -23.80 -1.04
CA TRP A 377 6.59 -24.58 -2.23
C TRP A 377 7.01 -23.95 -3.57
N PHE A 378 7.69 -22.78 -3.59
CA PHE A 378 8.08 -22.13 -4.86
C PHE A 378 9.04 -23.01 -5.69
N ASP A 379 10.01 -23.63 -5.04
CA ASP A 379 11.01 -24.49 -5.72
C ASP A 379 10.35 -25.73 -6.35
N ASP A 380 9.33 -26.33 -5.71
CA ASP A 380 8.59 -27.48 -6.22
C ASP A 380 7.86 -27.17 -7.55
N PHE A 381 7.57 -25.90 -7.80
CA PHE A 381 6.88 -25.42 -9.00
C PHE A 381 7.77 -24.60 -9.94
N ASP A 382 9.09 -24.66 -9.81
CA ASP A 382 10.06 -23.91 -10.62
C ASP A 382 9.78 -22.39 -10.65
N ILE A 383 9.31 -21.81 -9.54
CA ILE A 383 9.10 -20.37 -9.37
C ILE A 383 10.37 -19.77 -8.78
N LYS A 384 11.23 -19.22 -9.64
CA LYS A 384 12.51 -18.67 -9.21
C LYS A 384 12.38 -17.31 -8.56
N THR A 385 13.27 -17.07 -7.58
CA THR A 385 13.41 -15.79 -6.91
C THR A 385 14.80 -15.20 -7.11
N LYS A 386 14.91 -13.88 -6.99
CA LYS A 386 16.17 -13.16 -6.91
C LYS A 386 16.82 -13.38 -5.54
N LYS A 387 18.07 -12.94 -5.36
CA LYS A 387 18.82 -13.09 -4.09
C LYS A 387 18.13 -12.42 -2.88
N ASP A 388 17.34 -11.41 -3.12
CA ASP A 388 16.54 -10.68 -2.12
C ASP A 388 15.15 -11.30 -1.88
N GLY A 389 14.85 -12.42 -2.51
CA GLY A 389 13.59 -13.17 -2.39
C GLY A 389 12.47 -12.66 -3.30
N LEU A 390 12.69 -11.64 -4.12
CA LEU A 390 11.70 -11.17 -5.09
C LEU A 390 11.50 -12.20 -6.21
N VAL A 391 10.25 -12.43 -6.61
CA VAL A 391 9.90 -13.35 -7.68
C VAL A 391 10.43 -12.85 -9.03
N VAL A 392 11.02 -13.73 -9.82
CA VAL A 392 11.42 -13.42 -11.19
C VAL A 392 10.20 -13.45 -12.08
N ALA A 393 9.64 -12.27 -12.35
CA ALA A 393 8.51 -12.06 -13.25
C ALA A 393 8.66 -10.67 -13.89
N GLU A 394 9.24 -10.63 -15.10
CA GLU A 394 9.64 -9.37 -15.70
C GLU A 394 8.52 -8.73 -16.50
N GLU A 395 8.59 -7.40 -16.65
CA GLU A 395 7.67 -6.62 -17.46
C GLU A 395 7.98 -6.74 -18.96
N ASN A 396 9.27 -6.83 -19.30
CA ASN A 396 9.76 -6.79 -20.69
C ASN A 396 9.90 -8.21 -21.28
N GLN A 397 8.79 -8.96 -21.32
CA GLN A 397 8.74 -10.28 -21.94
C GLN A 397 7.42 -10.47 -22.69
N GLU A 398 7.26 -11.56 -23.44
CA GLU A 398 6.06 -11.82 -24.24
C GLU A 398 4.77 -11.77 -23.42
N PHE A 399 4.77 -12.43 -22.27
CA PHE A 399 3.70 -12.37 -21.29
C PHE A 399 4.23 -11.62 -20.06
N LYS A 400 3.93 -10.33 -19.95
CA LYS A 400 4.33 -9.51 -18.81
C LYS A 400 3.97 -10.19 -17.50
N PHE A 401 4.88 -10.15 -16.54
CA PHE A 401 4.68 -10.69 -15.20
C PHE A 401 4.49 -12.23 -15.12
N GLN A 402 4.79 -12.97 -16.20
CA GLN A 402 4.90 -14.42 -16.14
C GLN A 402 6.18 -14.80 -15.36
N THR A 403 6.10 -15.79 -14.48
CA THR A 403 7.25 -16.30 -13.74
C THR A 403 8.08 -17.29 -14.60
N THR A 404 9.07 -17.93 -14.02
CA THR A 404 9.79 -19.04 -14.67
C THR A 404 8.88 -20.23 -14.96
N ASN A 405 7.80 -20.42 -14.18
CA ASN A 405 6.73 -21.35 -14.49
C ASN A 405 5.70 -20.70 -15.42
N LYS A 406 5.52 -21.26 -16.61
CA LYS A 406 4.66 -20.69 -17.66
C LYS A 406 3.19 -20.51 -17.26
N LYS A 407 2.69 -21.30 -16.33
CA LYS A 407 1.29 -21.23 -15.86
C LYS A 407 1.10 -20.26 -14.69
N VAL A 408 2.20 -19.75 -14.11
CA VAL A 408 2.21 -18.90 -12.93
C VAL A 408 2.68 -17.48 -13.27
N PHE A 409 1.93 -16.50 -12.83
CA PHE A 409 2.21 -15.07 -12.95
C PHE A 409 2.36 -14.46 -11.56
N SER A 410 3.06 -13.34 -11.44
CA SER A 410 3.22 -12.65 -10.16
C SER A 410 3.33 -11.14 -10.36
N GLY A 411 2.91 -10.34 -9.38
CA GLY A 411 3.01 -8.89 -9.44
C GLY A 411 2.83 -8.24 -8.07
N GLY A 412 2.97 -6.92 -8.03
CA GLY A 412 2.99 -6.14 -6.80
C GLY A 412 4.30 -6.32 -6.03
N ASP A 413 4.24 -6.15 -4.73
CA ASP A 413 5.43 -6.13 -3.86
C ASP A 413 6.26 -7.42 -3.94
N MET A 414 5.68 -8.55 -4.34
CA MET A 414 6.44 -9.81 -4.52
C MET A 414 7.49 -9.73 -5.63
N VAL A 415 7.27 -8.88 -6.63
CA VAL A 415 8.15 -8.74 -7.81
C VAL A 415 9.03 -7.50 -7.70
N ARG A 416 8.45 -6.41 -7.25
CA ARG A 416 9.11 -5.09 -7.19
C ARG A 416 9.78 -4.78 -5.85
N GLY A 417 9.34 -5.41 -4.77
CA GLY A 417 9.57 -4.97 -3.40
C GLY A 417 8.46 -4.03 -2.93
N SER A 418 8.49 -3.63 -1.66
CA SER A 418 7.48 -2.74 -1.09
C SER A 418 7.43 -1.40 -1.83
N ASP A 419 6.30 -1.09 -2.45
CA ASP A 419 6.08 0.11 -3.25
C ASP A 419 4.65 0.65 -3.05
N LEU A 420 4.18 1.47 -3.97
CA LEU A 420 2.89 2.16 -3.89
C LEU A 420 1.72 1.23 -4.22
N VAL A 421 0.59 1.50 -3.59
CA VAL A 421 -0.68 0.82 -3.90
C VAL A 421 -1.02 0.91 -5.39
N VAL A 422 -0.88 2.08 -5.99
CA VAL A 422 -1.19 2.33 -7.40
C VAL A 422 -0.26 1.57 -8.34
N THR A 423 1.00 1.36 -7.97
CA THR A 423 1.95 0.53 -8.74
C THR A 423 1.53 -0.94 -8.72
N ALA A 424 1.15 -1.44 -7.54
CA ALA A 424 0.65 -2.81 -7.40
C ALA A 424 -0.65 -3.04 -8.21
N ILE A 425 -1.55 -2.04 -8.25
CA ILE A 425 -2.75 -2.07 -9.11
C ILE A 425 -2.35 -2.18 -10.58
N TRP A 426 -1.41 -1.38 -11.04
CA TRP A 426 -0.94 -1.40 -12.42
C TRP A 426 -0.37 -2.79 -12.79
N GLU A 427 0.50 -3.35 -11.95
CA GLU A 427 1.08 -4.67 -12.21
C GLU A 427 0.03 -5.77 -12.22
N GLY A 428 -0.94 -5.76 -11.31
CA GLY A 428 -2.05 -6.70 -11.30
C GLY A 428 -2.90 -6.62 -12.57
N ARG A 429 -3.19 -5.41 -13.06
CA ARG A 429 -3.93 -5.18 -14.31
C ARG A 429 -3.15 -5.69 -15.53
N GLU A 430 -1.86 -5.37 -15.63
CA GLU A 430 -1.02 -5.81 -16.76
C GLU A 430 -0.81 -7.34 -16.74
N ALA A 431 -0.61 -7.94 -15.56
CA ALA A 431 -0.58 -9.38 -15.42
C ALA A 431 -1.92 -10.03 -15.84
N GLY A 432 -3.05 -9.45 -15.43
CA GLY A 432 -4.39 -9.89 -15.86
C GLY A 432 -4.55 -9.89 -17.37
N LYS A 433 -4.12 -8.82 -18.05
CA LYS A 433 -4.11 -8.74 -19.53
C LYS A 433 -3.21 -9.82 -20.16
N SER A 434 -2.04 -10.06 -19.59
CA SER A 434 -1.12 -11.12 -20.03
C SER A 434 -1.71 -12.51 -19.86
N ILE A 435 -2.35 -12.78 -18.72
CA ILE A 435 -3.03 -14.04 -18.46
C ILE A 435 -4.15 -14.26 -19.47
N ILE A 436 -4.98 -13.25 -19.78
CA ILE A 436 -6.02 -13.33 -20.81
C ILE A 436 -5.43 -13.76 -22.13
N LYS A 437 -4.31 -13.14 -22.56
CA LYS A 437 -3.62 -13.50 -23.81
C LYS A 437 -3.05 -14.91 -23.76
N TYR A 438 -2.53 -15.34 -22.62
CA TYR A 438 -1.92 -16.67 -22.44
C TYR A 438 -2.93 -17.83 -22.52
N ILE A 439 -4.13 -17.65 -21.97
CA ILE A 439 -5.16 -18.73 -21.91
C ILE A 439 -6.22 -18.63 -23.01
N SER A 440 -6.13 -17.64 -23.93
CA SER A 440 -7.00 -17.46 -25.10
C SER A 440 -6.73 -18.49 -26.23
#